data_4519c08395c8cd5ec436d584fc3bce3b
#
_entry.id   4519c08395c8cd5ec436d584fc3bce3b
#
_cell.length_a   1.000
_cell.length_b   1.000
_cell.length_c   1.000
_cell.angle_alpha   90.00
_cell.angle_beta   90.00
_cell.angle_gamma   90.00
#
_symmetry.space_group_name_H-M   'P 1'
#
loop_
_entity.id
_entity.type
_entity.pdbx_description
1 polymer ?
#
loop_
_entity_poly.entity_id
_entity_poly.type
_entity_poly.pdbx_seq_one_letter_code
_entity_poly.pdbx_strand_id
1 'polypeptide(L)'
;MAGHRSPITCHVLDSSCGRPGRNVPVKLEILNTAANNSWASVAYGLTDSDGRVGTLLDPSHQLVAGIYRMTFQTAEYWASQGISGFYPYVQIVFEVTTGAEAQHYHIPLLLSPYSYTTYRGS
;
A
#
# COMPACT_ATOMS: atom_id res chain seq x y z
N MET A 1 11.09 -20.82 0.21
CA MET A 1 11.98 -20.52 -0.91
C MET A 1 12.35 -19.07 -0.92
N ALA A 2 13.64 -18.81 -0.89
CA ALA A 2 14.09 -17.42 -1.02
C ALA A 2 13.59 -16.84 -2.34
N GLY A 3 13.15 -15.62 -2.33
CA GLY A 3 12.61 -14.97 -3.51
C GLY A 3 11.10 -15.05 -3.67
N HIS A 4 10.44 -15.96 -2.95
CA HIS A 4 8.98 -15.97 -2.94
C HIS A 4 8.47 -14.90 -1.97
N ARG A 5 7.77 -13.92 -2.50
CA ARG A 5 7.18 -12.84 -1.70
C ARG A 5 5.85 -12.45 -2.33
N SER A 6 5.04 -11.71 -1.57
CA SER A 6 3.80 -11.15 -2.10
C SER A 6 4.09 -10.37 -3.39
N PRO A 7 3.30 -10.55 -4.44
CA PRO A 7 3.51 -9.81 -5.70
C PRO A 7 3.36 -8.30 -5.56
N ILE A 8 2.59 -7.85 -4.56
CA ILE A 8 2.48 -6.43 -4.22
C ILE A 8 2.82 -6.28 -2.76
N THR A 9 3.76 -5.40 -2.45
CA THR A 9 4.18 -5.10 -1.08
C THR A 9 4.14 -3.61 -0.85
N CYS A 10 4.14 -3.21 0.42
CA CYS A 10 4.20 -1.81 0.79
C CYS A 10 5.11 -1.62 2.00
N HIS A 11 5.53 -0.38 2.20
CA HIS A 11 6.38 0.00 3.31
C HIS A 11 6.05 1.43 3.70
N VAL A 12 5.64 1.64 4.94
CA VAL A 12 5.28 2.95 5.45
C VAL A 12 6.40 3.44 6.37
N LEU A 13 6.93 4.61 6.06
CA LEU A 13 7.96 5.27 6.85
C LEU A 13 7.44 6.62 7.31
N ASP A 14 7.50 6.85 8.63
CA ASP A 14 7.22 8.16 9.20
C ASP A 14 8.50 9.00 9.10
N SER A 15 8.56 9.86 8.08
CA SER A 15 9.74 10.66 7.82
C SER A 15 9.89 11.82 8.80
N SER A 16 8.85 12.14 9.57
CA SER A 16 8.92 13.19 10.57
C SER A 16 9.78 12.79 11.78
N CYS A 17 9.93 11.50 12.03
CA CYS A 17 10.75 11.01 13.14
C CYS A 17 11.73 9.90 12.72
N GLY A 18 11.75 9.52 11.44
CA GLY A 18 12.66 8.49 10.93
C GLY A 18 12.35 7.09 11.40
N ARG A 19 11.09 6.78 11.66
CA ARG A 19 10.65 5.47 12.16
C ARG A 19 9.63 4.82 11.24
N PRO A 20 9.55 3.48 11.26
CA PRO A 20 8.49 2.80 10.52
C PRO A 20 7.09 3.24 10.98
N GLY A 21 6.16 3.33 10.04
CA GLY A 21 4.75 3.57 10.35
C GLY A 21 4.07 2.26 10.69
N ARG A 22 3.91 1.99 11.98
CA ARG A 22 3.33 0.74 12.49
C ARG A 22 1.83 0.86 12.64
N ASN A 23 1.16 -0.28 12.51
CA ASN A 23 -0.28 -0.41 12.74
C ASN A 23 -1.11 0.49 11.82
N VAL A 24 -0.64 0.72 10.61
CA VAL A 24 -1.39 1.45 9.59
C VAL A 24 -2.25 0.45 8.83
N PRO A 25 -3.58 0.59 8.87
CA PRO A 25 -4.44 -0.27 8.05
C PRO A 25 -4.24 0.02 6.57
N VAL A 26 -4.13 -1.05 5.78
CA VAL A 26 -3.87 -0.97 4.34
C VAL A 26 -4.94 -1.78 3.62
N LYS A 27 -5.47 -1.21 2.54
CA LYS A 27 -6.45 -1.87 1.68
C LYS A 27 -5.97 -1.79 0.24
N LEU A 28 -6.03 -2.93 -0.45
CA LEU A 28 -5.71 -3.00 -1.88
C LEU A 28 -7.00 -3.29 -2.64
N GLU A 29 -7.22 -2.52 -3.70
CA GLU A 29 -8.40 -2.65 -4.56
C GLU A 29 -7.97 -2.67 -6.01
N ILE A 30 -8.80 -3.26 -6.86
CA ILE A 30 -8.64 -3.21 -8.31
C ILE A 30 -9.84 -2.50 -8.94
N LEU A 31 -9.59 -1.70 -9.97
CA LEU A 31 -10.65 -1.02 -10.70
C LEU A 31 -11.36 -2.00 -11.61
N ASN A 32 -12.67 -2.12 -11.44
CA ASN A 32 -13.53 -2.95 -12.30
C ASN A 32 -14.20 -2.05 -13.32
N THR A 33 -13.65 -2.00 -14.52
CA THR A 33 -14.17 -1.16 -15.61
C THR A 33 -15.48 -1.69 -16.15
N ALA A 34 -15.73 -2.99 -16.03
CA ALA A 34 -16.99 -3.61 -16.49
C ALA A 34 -18.15 -3.33 -15.53
N ALA A 35 -17.88 -2.88 -14.31
CA ALA A 35 -18.90 -2.59 -13.30
C ALA A 35 -18.90 -1.09 -12.95
N ASN A 36 -19.06 -0.23 -13.95
CA ASN A 36 -19.15 1.23 -13.81
C ASN A 36 -17.93 1.86 -13.12
N ASN A 37 -16.75 1.35 -13.44
CA ASN A 37 -15.49 1.84 -12.85
C ASN A 37 -15.50 1.83 -11.32
N SER A 38 -16.08 0.78 -10.75
CA SER A 38 -16.10 0.59 -9.31
C SER A 38 -14.81 -0.10 -8.85
N TRP A 39 -14.48 0.08 -7.58
CA TRP A 39 -13.31 -0.55 -6.97
C TRP A 39 -13.74 -1.84 -6.26
N ALA A 40 -13.04 -2.92 -6.56
CA ALA A 40 -13.27 -4.22 -5.93
C ALA A 40 -12.14 -4.51 -4.94
N SER A 41 -12.48 -4.98 -3.75
CA SER A 41 -11.49 -5.32 -2.72
C SER A 41 -10.65 -6.51 -3.16
N VAL A 42 -9.34 -6.39 -2.99
CA VAL A 42 -8.39 -7.47 -3.28
C VAL A 42 -7.79 -8.01 -1.99
N ALA A 43 -7.34 -7.13 -1.09
CA ALA A 43 -6.68 -7.55 0.13
C ALA A 43 -6.72 -6.46 1.19
N TYR A 44 -6.51 -6.88 2.43
CA TYR A 44 -6.37 -5.99 3.58
C TYR A 44 -5.15 -6.40 4.38
N GLY A 45 -4.54 -5.45 5.04
CA GLY A 45 -3.43 -5.71 5.92
C GLY A 45 -3.25 -4.62 6.95
N LEU A 46 -2.30 -4.87 7.85
CA LEU A 46 -1.92 -3.92 8.89
C LEU A 46 -0.40 -3.90 8.90
N THR A 47 0.21 -2.72 8.84
CA THR A 47 1.67 -2.64 8.87
C THR A 47 2.21 -3.15 10.20
N ASP A 48 3.32 -3.85 10.13
CA ASP A 48 4.00 -4.42 11.29
C ASP A 48 4.99 -3.41 11.91
N SER A 49 5.84 -3.90 12.81
CA SER A 49 6.83 -3.07 13.47
C SER A 49 7.87 -2.47 12.53
N ASP A 50 8.03 -3.04 11.33
CA ASP A 50 8.92 -2.52 10.30
C ASP A 50 8.18 -1.62 9.30
N GLY A 51 6.89 -1.39 9.50
CA GLY A 51 6.08 -0.59 8.59
C GLY A 51 5.67 -1.35 7.33
N ARG A 52 5.75 -2.66 7.33
CA ARG A 52 5.46 -3.49 6.16
C ARG A 52 4.26 -4.37 6.39
N VAL A 53 3.61 -4.76 5.31
CA VAL A 53 2.59 -5.81 5.33
C VAL A 53 3.20 -7.00 4.61
N GLY A 54 3.68 -7.97 5.39
CA GLY A 54 4.43 -9.12 4.85
C GLY A 54 3.58 -10.08 4.05
N THR A 55 2.28 -10.12 4.31
CA THR A 55 1.37 -11.09 3.72
C THR A 55 0.13 -10.41 3.15
N LEU A 56 0.31 -9.26 2.50
CA LEU A 56 -0.82 -8.56 1.88
C LEU A 56 -1.50 -9.46 0.85
N LEU A 57 -0.70 -10.09 -0.01
CA LEU A 57 -1.15 -11.12 -0.94
C LEU A 57 -0.33 -12.38 -0.69
N ASP A 58 -0.95 -13.53 -0.91
CA ASP A 58 -0.22 -14.80 -0.88
C ASP A 58 0.88 -14.76 -1.94
N PRO A 59 2.09 -15.30 -1.66
CA PRO A 59 3.15 -15.34 -2.67
C PRO A 59 2.76 -16.07 -3.96
N SER A 60 1.81 -16.98 -3.90
CA SER A 60 1.31 -17.70 -5.07
C SER A 60 0.24 -16.92 -5.85
N HIS A 61 -0.22 -15.79 -5.32
CA HIS A 61 -1.24 -14.98 -5.99
C HIS A 61 -0.72 -14.47 -7.33
N GLN A 62 -1.48 -14.70 -8.38
CA GLN A 62 -1.13 -14.22 -9.71
C GLN A 62 -1.88 -12.92 -9.99
N LEU A 63 -1.13 -11.85 -10.25
CA LEU A 63 -1.72 -10.57 -10.56
C LEU A 63 -2.40 -10.61 -11.93
N VAL A 64 -3.50 -9.89 -12.04
CA VAL A 64 -4.09 -9.57 -13.34
C VAL A 64 -3.71 -8.14 -13.69
N ALA A 65 -3.59 -7.87 -14.99
CA ALA A 65 -3.36 -6.51 -15.47
C ALA A 65 -4.56 -5.63 -15.11
N GLY A 66 -4.28 -4.40 -14.73
CA GLY A 66 -5.33 -3.47 -14.37
C GLY A 66 -4.81 -2.33 -13.51
N ILE A 67 -5.72 -1.47 -13.13
CA ILE A 67 -5.44 -0.34 -12.26
C ILE A 67 -5.77 -0.73 -10.83
N TYR A 68 -4.81 -0.55 -9.94
CA TYR A 68 -4.93 -0.87 -8.52
C TYR A 68 -4.89 0.41 -7.69
N ARG A 69 -5.48 0.34 -6.53
CA ARG A 69 -5.43 1.44 -5.56
C ARG A 69 -5.10 0.88 -4.18
N MET A 70 -4.05 1.42 -3.58
CA MET A 70 -3.69 1.08 -2.21
C MET A 70 -4.04 2.25 -1.31
N THR A 71 -4.87 1.98 -0.30
CA THR A 71 -5.33 3.00 0.66
C THR A 71 -4.68 2.74 2.01
N PHE A 72 -4.09 3.78 2.58
CA PHE A 72 -3.45 3.75 3.89
C PHE A 72 -4.25 4.64 4.83
N GLN A 73 -4.75 4.09 5.94
CA GLN A 73 -5.55 4.84 6.91
C GLN A 73 -4.61 5.60 7.86
N THR A 74 -4.07 6.68 7.37
CA THR A 74 -3.01 7.42 8.06
C THR A 74 -3.50 8.27 9.22
N ALA A 75 -4.78 8.67 9.23
CA ALA A 75 -5.33 9.41 10.36
C ALA A 75 -5.25 8.61 11.67
N GLU A 76 -5.46 7.29 11.60
CA GLU A 76 -5.35 6.42 12.77
C GLU A 76 -3.92 6.38 13.29
N TYR A 77 -2.95 6.36 12.36
CA TYR A 77 -1.55 6.40 12.74
C TYR A 77 -1.20 7.71 13.45
N TRP A 78 -1.59 8.86 12.86
CA TRP A 78 -1.28 10.15 13.48
C TRP A 78 -1.96 10.30 14.84
N ALA A 79 -3.19 9.82 14.98
CA ALA A 79 -3.87 9.84 16.28
C ALA A 79 -3.09 9.04 17.31
N SER A 80 -2.53 7.89 16.94
CA SER A 80 -1.71 7.08 17.85
C SER A 80 -0.42 7.77 18.28
N GLN A 81 0.05 8.73 17.48
CA GLN A 81 1.25 9.53 17.77
C GLN A 81 0.91 10.85 18.45
N GLY A 82 -0.37 11.13 18.71
CA GLY A 82 -0.81 12.39 19.30
C GLY A 82 -0.65 13.58 18.36
N ILE A 83 -0.69 13.34 17.05
CA ILE A 83 -0.46 14.34 16.02
C ILE A 83 -1.70 14.44 15.14
N SER A 84 -2.04 15.66 14.73
CA SER A 84 -3.06 15.90 13.71
C SER A 84 -2.40 16.06 12.36
N GLY A 85 -2.66 15.10 11.46
CA GLY A 85 -2.20 15.20 10.08
C GLY A 85 -3.22 15.91 9.22
N PHE A 86 -2.76 16.43 8.08
CA PHE A 86 -3.64 17.14 7.14
C PHE A 86 -4.46 16.16 6.29
N TYR A 87 -3.87 15.03 5.91
CA TYR A 87 -4.52 14.04 5.05
C TYR A 87 -5.20 12.97 5.90
N PRO A 88 -6.52 12.76 5.74
CA PRO A 88 -7.23 11.75 6.54
C PRO A 88 -6.83 10.33 6.16
N TYR A 89 -6.42 10.12 4.94
CA TYR A 89 -5.89 8.86 4.42
C TYR A 89 -5.06 9.18 3.17
N VAL A 90 -4.30 8.18 2.73
CA VAL A 90 -3.49 8.30 1.50
C VAL A 90 -3.92 7.20 0.56
N GLN A 91 -4.15 7.54 -0.70
CA GLN A 91 -4.45 6.58 -1.75
C GLN A 91 -3.40 6.70 -2.85
N ILE A 92 -2.82 5.56 -3.22
CA ILE A 92 -1.83 5.48 -4.29
C ILE A 92 -2.41 4.60 -5.37
N VAL A 93 -2.61 5.18 -6.55
CA VAL A 93 -3.11 4.46 -7.72
C VAL A 93 -1.93 4.10 -8.60
N PHE A 94 -1.86 2.85 -9.02
CA PHE A 94 -0.78 2.37 -9.88
C PHE A 94 -1.34 1.33 -10.85
N GLU A 95 -0.57 1.04 -11.89
CA GLU A 95 -1.04 0.14 -12.95
C GLU A 95 -0.12 -1.05 -13.09
N VAL A 96 -0.73 -2.23 -13.19
CA VAL A 96 -0.07 -3.45 -13.66
C VAL A 96 -0.44 -3.59 -15.13
N THR A 97 0.52 -3.36 -16.00
CA THR A 97 0.27 -3.37 -17.44
C THR A 97 0.26 -4.79 -17.99
N THR A 98 -0.46 -4.97 -19.10
CA THR A 98 -0.48 -6.26 -19.80
C THR A 98 0.95 -6.66 -20.19
N GLY A 99 1.33 -7.88 -19.83
CA GLY A 99 2.68 -8.39 -20.06
C GLY A 99 3.61 -8.20 -18.87
N ALA A 100 3.22 -7.41 -17.87
CA ALA A 100 4.04 -7.14 -16.70
C ALA A 100 3.46 -7.74 -15.41
N GLU A 101 2.54 -8.70 -15.52
CA GLU A 101 1.84 -9.28 -14.37
C GLU A 101 2.77 -10.10 -13.46
N ALA A 102 3.87 -10.61 -14.00
CA ALA A 102 4.81 -11.41 -13.23
C ALA A 102 5.85 -10.56 -12.48
N GLN A 103 5.86 -9.25 -12.67
CA GLN A 103 6.77 -8.37 -11.96
C GLN A 103 6.34 -8.20 -10.52
N HIS A 104 7.28 -7.81 -9.68
CA HIS A 104 7.00 -7.43 -8.29
C HIS A 104 6.74 -5.93 -8.22
N TYR A 105 5.71 -5.55 -7.45
CA TYR A 105 5.31 -4.15 -7.28
C TYR A 105 5.44 -3.77 -5.82
N HIS A 106 6.34 -2.86 -5.53
CA HIS A 106 6.57 -2.36 -4.18
C HIS A 106 6.13 -0.90 -4.10
N ILE A 107 5.26 -0.60 -3.13
CA ILE A 107 4.65 0.72 -2.97
C ILE A 107 5.14 1.32 -1.65
N PRO A 108 6.21 2.10 -1.67
CA PRO A 108 6.67 2.80 -0.47
C PRO A 108 5.84 4.05 -0.23
N LEU A 109 5.61 4.36 1.03
CA LEU A 109 4.92 5.58 1.44
C LEU A 109 5.75 6.27 2.51
N LEU A 110 6.23 7.47 2.20
CA LEU A 110 6.94 8.32 3.16
C LEU A 110 5.95 9.34 3.67
N LEU A 111 5.66 9.28 4.97
CA LEU A 111 4.66 10.11 5.62
C LEU A 111 5.28 11.26 6.39
N SER A 112 4.64 12.39 6.35
CA SER A 112 4.78 13.45 7.35
C SER A 112 3.39 14.03 7.61
N PRO A 113 3.21 14.86 8.66
CA PRO A 113 1.86 15.34 9.01
C PRO A 113 1.18 16.14 7.91
N TYR A 114 1.92 16.83 7.05
CA TYR A 114 1.36 17.71 6.02
C TYR A 114 1.81 17.37 4.60
N SER A 115 2.46 16.23 4.39
CA SER A 115 2.88 15.81 3.06
C SER A 115 3.13 14.32 3.03
N TYR A 116 3.17 13.76 1.84
CA TYR A 116 3.62 12.38 1.65
C TYR A 116 4.25 12.22 0.28
N THR A 117 5.09 11.22 0.18
CA THR A 117 5.79 10.90 -1.06
C THR A 117 5.67 9.41 -1.32
N THR A 118 5.52 9.07 -2.58
CA THR A 118 5.59 7.69 -3.04
C THR A 118 6.44 7.61 -4.29
N TYR A 119 6.92 6.41 -4.58
CA TYR A 119 7.65 6.14 -5.81
C TYR A 119 7.53 4.65 -6.11
N ARG A 120 7.90 4.23 -7.30
CA ARG A 120 7.94 2.81 -7.59
C ARG A 120 9.20 2.23 -6.95
N GLY A 121 9.02 1.43 -5.90
CA GLY A 121 10.11 0.70 -5.26
C GLY A 121 10.55 -0.52 -6.06
N SER A 122 11.63 -1.10 -5.66
CA SER A 122 12.16 -2.31 -6.32
C SER A 122 11.77 -3.60 -5.61
#